data_6ada7f49dddc5e309db2285e0bcce4e3
#
_entry.id   6ada7f49dddc5e309db2285e0bcce4e3
#
_cell.length_a   1.000
_cell.length_b   1.000
_cell.length_c   1.000
_cell.angle_alpha   90.00
_cell.angle_beta   90.00
_cell.angle_gamma   90.00
#
_symmetry.space_group_name_H-M   'P 1'
#
loop_
_entity.id
_entity.type
_entity.pdbx_description
1 polymer ?
#
loop_
_entity_poly.entity_id
_entity_poly.type
_entity_poly.pdbx_seq_one_letter_code
_entity_poly.pdbx_strand_id
1 'polypeptide(L)'
;MTPFLKSLTKRPCFTVSSTSSISNVIEKLSQHNIGAVVVTSEENAVEGIISERDIVRHLAKSKVINGLIASDIMTKDVVTVMPSVSSSELMQIMTENKFRHLPIISNGELVGVVSIGDVVKRMLEKYEAEAEQMRSFINA
;
A
#
# COMPACT_ATOMS: atom_id res chain seq x y z
N MET A 1 -14.38 -8.29 -7.86
CA MET A 1 -13.72 -7.36 -6.89
C MET A 1 -14.52 -7.37 -5.60
N THR A 2 -13.85 -7.55 -4.47
CA THR A 2 -14.52 -7.47 -3.17
C THR A 2 -14.96 -6.02 -2.89
N PRO A 3 -16.07 -5.79 -2.16
CA PRO A 3 -16.50 -4.43 -1.81
C PRO A 3 -15.42 -3.62 -1.07
N PHE A 4 -14.63 -4.30 -0.23
CA PHE A 4 -13.50 -3.69 0.47
C PHE A 4 -12.49 -3.11 -0.50
N LEU A 5 -11.99 -3.90 -1.45
CA LEU A 5 -11.01 -3.43 -2.43
C LEU A 5 -11.60 -2.42 -3.41
N LYS A 6 -12.86 -2.58 -3.76
CA LYS A 6 -13.55 -1.61 -4.60
C LYS A 6 -13.54 -0.21 -3.97
N SER A 7 -13.74 -0.12 -2.67
CA SER A 7 -13.67 1.16 -1.96
C SER A 7 -12.27 1.76 -2.00
N LEU A 8 -11.23 0.93 -1.91
CA LEU A 8 -9.84 1.40 -1.98
C LEU A 8 -9.46 1.91 -3.36
N THR A 9 -9.97 1.30 -4.42
CA THR A 9 -9.66 1.72 -5.79
C THR A 9 -10.34 3.03 -6.19
N LYS A 10 -11.32 3.50 -5.42
CA LYS A 10 -11.98 4.79 -5.66
C LYS A 10 -11.19 5.98 -5.17
N ARG A 11 -10.29 5.79 -4.22
CA ARG A 11 -9.43 6.86 -3.71
C ARG A 11 -8.26 7.10 -4.65
N PRO A 12 -7.66 8.30 -4.66
CA PRO A 12 -6.50 8.58 -5.50
C PRO A 12 -5.34 7.64 -5.21
N CYS A 13 -4.69 7.15 -6.27
CA CYS A 13 -3.49 6.34 -6.18
C CYS A 13 -2.31 7.17 -6.66
N PHE A 14 -1.45 7.59 -5.73
CA PHE A 14 -0.30 8.43 -6.04
C PHE A 14 0.88 7.58 -6.45
N THR A 15 1.51 7.95 -7.57
CA THR A 15 2.66 7.25 -8.13
C THR A 15 3.79 8.22 -8.44
N VAL A 16 4.98 7.68 -8.58
CA VAL A 16 6.16 8.40 -9.05
C VAL A 16 6.84 7.59 -10.14
N SER A 17 7.72 8.23 -10.91
CA SER A 17 8.56 7.51 -11.88
C SER A 17 9.86 7.05 -11.23
N SER A 18 10.55 6.10 -11.84
CA SER A 18 11.87 5.62 -11.37
C SER A 18 12.91 6.72 -11.32
N THR A 19 12.75 7.76 -12.13
CA THR A 19 13.65 8.90 -12.21
C THR A 19 13.22 10.08 -11.34
N SER A 20 12.10 10.00 -10.65
CA SER A 20 11.68 11.04 -9.71
C SER A 20 12.72 11.21 -8.61
N SER A 21 13.03 12.45 -8.25
CA SER A 21 13.95 12.71 -7.14
C SER A 21 13.36 12.24 -5.82
N ILE A 22 14.22 11.82 -4.90
CA ILE A 22 13.74 11.42 -3.56
C ILE A 22 13.11 12.61 -2.84
N SER A 23 13.58 13.82 -3.08
CA SER A 23 12.95 15.02 -2.55
C SER A 23 11.50 15.15 -3.00
N ASN A 24 11.21 14.86 -4.27
CA ASN A 24 9.83 14.84 -4.79
C ASN A 24 9.01 13.72 -4.19
N VAL A 25 9.60 12.56 -3.96
CA VAL A 25 8.92 11.43 -3.29
C VAL A 25 8.52 11.83 -1.88
N ILE A 26 9.45 12.40 -1.12
CA ILE A 26 9.20 12.86 0.27
C ILE A 26 8.08 13.92 0.29
N GLU A 27 8.15 14.88 -0.62
CA GLU A 27 7.11 15.92 -0.72
C GLU A 27 5.74 15.31 -0.98
N LYS A 28 5.65 14.34 -1.88
CA LYS A 28 4.41 13.66 -2.22
C LYS A 28 3.85 12.87 -1.03
N LEU A 29 4.69 12.14 -0.31
CA LEU A 29 4.31 11.41 0.91
C LEU A 29 3.75 12.37 1.97
N SER A 30 4.43 13.48 2.19
CA SER A 30 4.04 14.49 3.17
C SER A 30 2.76 15.22 2.77
N GLN A 31 2.68 15.66 1.52
CA GLN A 31 1.56 16.45 1.00
C GLN A 31 0.24 15.66 1.05
N HIS A 32 0.28 14.38 0.72
CA HIS A 32 -0.90 13.53 0.67
C HIS A 32 -1.10 12.68 1.93
N ASN A 33 -0.21 12.84 2.92
CA ASN A 33 -0.27 12.12 4.19
C ASN A 33 -0.38 10.61 3.98
N ILE A 34 0.48 10.06 3.12
CA ILE A 34 0.55 8.65 2.79
C ILE A 34 1.90 8.07 3.19
N GLY A 35 1.93 6.77 3.50
CA GLY A 35 3.13 6.08 3.98
C GLY A 35 3.98 5.44 2.90
N ALA A 36 3.47 5.34 1.68
CA ALA A 36 4.19 4.74 0.56
C ALA A 36 3.65 5.24 -0.78
N VAL A 37 4.52 5.24 -1.79
CA VAL A 37 4.15 5.50 -3.18
C VAL A 37 4.62 4.35 -4.05
N VAL A 38 3.87 4.05 -5.09
CA VAL A 38 4.25 3.05 -6.09
C VAL A 38 5.05 3.74 -7.19
N VAL A 39 6.13 3.10 -7.59
CA VAL A 39 6.94 3.53 -8.72
C VAL A 39 6.42 2.81 -9.96
N THR A 40 5.97 3.59 -10.95
CA THR A 40 5.38 3.03 -12.17
C THR A 40 6.12 3.49 -13.41
N SER A 41 6.02 2.67 -14.46
CA SER A 41 6.45 3.06 -15.81
C SER A 41 5.41 3.98 -16.44
N GLU A 42 5.75 4.52 -17.61
CA GLU A 42 4.81 5.32 -18.40
C GLU A 42 3.55 4.54 -18.78
N GLU A 43 3.64 3.23 -18.84
CA GLU A 43 2.53 2.32 -19.16
C GLU A 43 1.74 1.88 -17.92
N ASN A 44 1.96 2.54 -16.79
CA ASN A 44 1.32 2.23 -15.50
C ASN A 44 1.63 0.83 -14.95
N ALA A 45 2.77 0.26 -15.35
CA ALA A 45 3.27 -1.00 -14.78
C ALA A 45 4.07 -0.72 -13.52
N VAL A 46 3.90 -1.56 -12.50
CA VAL A 46 4.61 -1.41 -11.21
C VAL A 46 6.07 -1.80 -11.39
N GLU A 47 6.98 -0.88 -11.11
CA GLU A 47 8.43 -1.11 -11.11
C GLU A 47 8.99 -1.26 -9.71
N GLY A 48 8.36 -0.66 -8.72
CA GLY A 48 8.82 -0.70 -7.34
C GLY A 48 7.87 -0.01 -6.40
N ILE A 49 8.25 0.04 -5.13
CA ILE A 49 7.51 0.76 -4.09
C ILE A 49 8.51 1.42 -3.14
N ILE A 50 8.17 2.62 -2.68
CA ILE A 50 8.97 3.35 -1.71
C ILE A 50 8.08 3.70 -0.52
N SER A 51 8.49 3.27 0.67
CA SER A 51 7.82 3.63 1.92
C SER A 51 8.63 4.65 2.72
N GLU A 52 7.98 5.28 3.69
CA GLU A 52 8.67 6.15 4.66
C GLU A 52 9.83 5.42 5.33
N ARG A 53 9.64 4.14 5.62
CA ARG A 53 10.66 3.30 6.26
C ARG A 53 11.89 3.12 5.36
N ASP A 54 11.71 2.98 4.06
CA ASP A 54 12.81 2.86 3.11
C ASP A 54 13.69 4.11 3.13
N ILE A 55 13.05 5.27 3.20
CA ILE A 55 13.75 6.56 3.26
C ILE A 55 14.52 6.69 4.58
N VAL A 56 13.88 6.35 5.71
CA VAL A 56 14.52 6.39 7.02
C VAL A 56 15.71 5.45 7.09
N ARG A 57 15.57 4.23 6.56
CA ARG A 57 16.68 3.26 6.53
C ARG A 57 17.85 3.77 5.70
N HIS A 58 17.57 4.41 4.57
CA HIS A 58 18.62 4.97 3.73
C HIS A 58 19.35 6.10 4.45
N LEU A 59 18.62 7.02 5.08
CA LEU A 59 19.19 8.13 5.84
C LEU A 59 20.03 7.65 7.01
N ALA A 60 19.66 6.55 7.66
CA ALA A 60 20.42 5.97 8.74
C ALA A 60 21.80 5.47 8.28
N LYS A 61 21.90 5.03 7.03
CA LYS A 61 23.15 4.51 6.45
C LYS A 61 24.03 5.59 5.85
N SER A 62 23.48 6.46 5.01
CA SER A 62 24.28 7.41 4.21
C SER A 62 24.07 8.87 4.60
N LYS A 63 23.00 9.21 5.32
CA LYS A 63 22.64 10.57 5.75
C LYS A 63 22.47 11.59 4.64
N VAL A 64 22.44 11.14 3.38
CA VAL A 64 22.33 12.02 2.20
C VAL A 64 21.25 11.48 1.28
N ILE A 65 20.35 12.35 0.83
CA ILE A 65 19.33 12.04 -0.16
C ILE A 65 19.44 12.88 -1.42
N ASN A 66 20.26 13.92 -1.40
CA ASN A 66 20.46 14.78 -2.57
C ASN A 66 21.09 14.00 -3.73
N GLY A 67 20.49 14.15 -4.90
CA GLY A 67 20.97 13.47 -6.10
C GLY A 67 20.45 12.07 -6.28
N LEU A 68 19.69 11.53 -5.31
CA LEU A 68 19.10 10.20 -5.44
C LEU A 68 17.75 10.28 -6.14
N ILE A 69 17.47 9.25 -6.92
CA ILE A 69 16.18 9.06 -7.60
C ILE A 69 15.45 7.85 -7.03
N ALA A 70 14.19 7.72 -7.38
CA ALA A 70 13.32 6.65 -6.85
C ALA A 70 13.92 5.25 -7.03
N SER A 71 14.51 4.96 -8.20
CA SER A 71 15.13 3.66 -8.46
C SER A 71 16.31 3.32 -7.54
N ASP A 72 16.93 4.31 -6.90
CA ASP A 72 18.04 4.09 -5.97
C ASP A 72 17.58 3.52 -4.62
N ILE A 73 16.34 3.80 -4.24
CA ILE A 73 15.83 3.46 -2.90
C ILE A 73 14.69 2.43 -2.97
N MET A 74 13.92 2.39 -4.06
CA MET A 74 12.73 1.55 -4.17
C MET A 74 13.01 0.07 -3.94
N THR A 75 12.03 -0.63 -3.37
CA THR A 75 11.99 -2.09 -3.37
C THR A 75 11.48 -2.54 -4.72
N LYS A 76 12.27 -3.39 -5.41
CA LYS A 76 11.98 -3.81 -6.80
C LYS A 76 11.08 -5.04 -6.89
N ASP A 77 11.26 -6.00 -5.99
CA ASP A 77 10.47 -7.24 -6.00
C ASP A 77 9.17 -7.02 -5.22
N VAL A 78 8.26 -6.29 -5.85
CA VAL A 78 7.01 -5.88 -5.20
C VAL A 78 6.01 -7.02 -5.25
N VAL A 79 5.48 -7.40 -4.09
CA VAL A 79 4.34 -8.30 -4.01
C VAL A 79 3.09 -7.48 -4.32
N THR A 80 2.32 -7.92 -5.30
CA THR A 80 1.07 -7.28 -5.71
C THR A 80 -0.11 -8.22 -5.46
N VAL A 81 -1.31 -7.65 -5.39
CA VAL A 81 -2.53 -8.42 -5.18
C VAL A 81 -3.57 -8.07 -6.24
N MET A 82 -4.48 -9.01 -6.48
CA MET A 82 -5.60 -8.79 -7.39
C MET A 82 -6.83 -8.29 -6.63
N PRO A 83 -7.76 -7.61 -7.31
CA PRO A 83 -8.97 -7.07 -6.67
C PRO A 83 -9.88 -8.08 -6.00
N SER A 84 -9.69 -9.37 -6.24
CA SER A 84 -10.47 -10.46 -5.62
C SER A 84 -9.92 -10.92 -4.28
N VAL A 85 -8.75 -10.41 -3.85
CA VAL A 85 -8.12 -10.83 -2.60
C VAL A 85 -8.99 -10.49 -1.39
N SER A 86 -9.01 -11.38 -0.39
CA SER A 86 -9.73 -11.15 0.85
C SER A 86 -8.88 -10.40 1.88
N SER A 87 -9.53 -9.80 2.88
CA SER A 87 -8.81 -9.14 3.97
C SER A 87 -7.94 -10.13 4.76
N SER A 88 -8.40 -11.37 4.93
CA SER A 88 -7.62 -12.43 5.59
C SER A 88 -6.36 -12.79 4.82
N GLU A 89 -6.47 -12.95 3.50
CA GLU A 89 -5.31 -13.21 2.64
C GLU A 89 -4.33 -12.05 2.65
N LEU A 90 -4.81 -10.80 2.63
CA LEU A 90 -3.97 -9.61 2.73
C LEU A 90 -3.19 -9.59 4.03
N MET A 91 -3.86 -9.87 5.16
CA MET A 91 -3.20 -9.91 6.46
C MET A 91 -2.11 -10.97 6.49
N GLN A 92 -2.37 -12.14 5.92
CA GLN A 92 -1.39 -13.22 5.83
C GLN A 92 -0.17 -12.81 5.01
N ILE A 93 -0.38 -12.24 3.83
CA ILE A 93 0.70 -11.77 2.95
C ILE A 93 1.54 -10.71 3.66
N MET A 94 0.91 -9.74 4.29
CA MET A 94 1.60 -8.66 4.99
C MET A 94 2.40 -9.17 6.18
N THR A 95 1.86 -10.12 6.92
CA THR A 95 2.51 -10.70 8.09
C THR A 95 3.71 -11.57 7.70
N GLU A 96 3.54 -12.43 6.70
CA GLU A 96 4.61 -13.34 6.26
C GLU A 96 5.77 -12.61 5.60
N ASN A 97 5.47 -11.58 4.80
CA ASN A 97 6.48 -10.85 4.03
C ASN A 97 6.91 -9.54 4.69
N LYS A 98 6.29 -9.17 5.80
CA LYS A 98 6.54 -7.91 6.53
C LYS A 98 6.34 -6.66 5.68
N PHE A 99 5.45 -6.71 4.71
CA PHE A 99 5.05 -5.57 3.91
C PHE A 99 3.84 -4.89 4.56
N ARG A 100 3.81 -3.57 4.51
CA ARG A 100 2.69 -2.76 5.04
C ARG A 100 1.84 -2.12 3.95
N HIS A 101 2.26 -2.23 2.72
CA HIS A 101 1.60 -1.65 1.55
C HIS A 101 1.73 -2.62 0.39
N LEU A 102 0.62 -2.92 -0.27
CA LEU A 102 0.59 -3.80 -1.42
C LEU A 102 -0.15 -3.11 -2.56
N PRO A 103 0.49 -2.99 -3.75
CA PRO A 103 -0.21 -2.50 -4.92
C PRO A 103 -1.29 -3.48 -5.36
N ILE A 104 -2.41 -2.93 -5.80
CA ILE A 104 -3.54 -3.69 -6.35
C ILE A 104 -3.46 -3.58 -7.87
N ILE A 105 -3.36 -4.72 -8.53
CA ILE A 105 -3.23 -4.80 -9.99
C ILE A 105 -4.48 -5.44 -10.57
N SER A 106 -5.06 -4.81 -11.57
CA SER A 106 -6.19 -5.32 -12.34
C SER A 106 -5.88 -5.20 -13.82
N ASN A 107 -5.97 -6.32 -14.54
CA ASN A 107 -5.67 -6.37 -15.97
C ASN A 107 -4.29 -5.80 -16.32
N GLY A 108 -3.29 -6.09 -15.49
CA GLY A 108 -1.92 -5.65 -15.70
C GLY A 108 -1.63 -4.20 -15.30
N GLU A 109 -2.62 -3.46 -14.82
CA GLU A 109 -2.47 -2.06 -14.46
C GLU A 109 -2.68 -1.82 -12.97
N LEU A 110 -1.95 -0.86 -12.43
CA LEU A 110 -2.11 -0.42 -11.04
C LEU A 110 -3.44 0.31 -10.87
N VAL A 111 -4.28 -0.16 -9.95
CA VAL A 111 -5.58 0.45 -9.65
C VAL A 111 -5.69 1.00 -8.23
N GLY A 112 -4.77 0.69 -7.38
CA GLY A 112 -4.77 1.20 -6.00
C GLY A 112 -3.66 0.62 -5.16
N VAL A 113 -3.61 1.03 -3.89
CA VAL A 113 -2.68 0.51 -2.90
C VAL A 113 -3.47 0.21 -1.64
N VAL A 114 -3.25 -0.96 -1.07
CA VAL A 114 -3.84 -1.33 0.22
C VAL A 114 -2.74 -1.28 1.30
N SER A 115 -3.05 -0.60 2.41
CA SER A 115 -2.15 -0.51 3.56
C SER A 115 -2.56 -1.47 4.65
N ILE A 116 -1.65 -1.77 5.58
CA ILE A 116 -1.98 -2.57 6.76
C ILE A 116 -3.07 -1.90 7.60
N GLY A 117 -3.09 -0.57 7.66
CA GLY A 117 -4.15 0.18 8.34
C GLY A 117 -5.53 -0.08 7.71
N ASP A 118 -5.61 -0.14 6.39
CA ASP A 118 -6.85 -0.47 5.68
C ASP A 118 -7.35 -1.87 6.06
N VAL A 119 -6.43 -2.83 6.12
CA VAL A 119 -6.77 -4.23 6.44
C VAL A 119 -7.22 -4.37 7.88
N VAL A 120 -6.50 -3.74 8.81
CA VAL A 120 -6.86 -3.76 10.24
C VAL A 120 -8.23 -3.14 10.46
N LYS A 121 -8.49 -2.00 9.83
CA LYS A 121 -9.80 -1.34 9.92
C LYS A 121 -10.93 -2.26 9.42
N ARG A 122 -10.71 -2.90 8.28
CA ARG A 122 -11.69 -3.83 7.69
C ARG A 122 -11.95 -5.02 8.61
N MET A 123 -10.90 -5.58 9.21
CA MET A 123 -11.04 -6.72 10.12
C MET A 123 -11.79 -6.33 11.39
N LEU A 124 -11.51 -5.15 11.95
CA LEU A 124 -12.24 -4.64 13.11
C LEU A 124 -13.73 -4.45 12.80
N GLU A 125 -14.07 -3.87 11.66
CA GLU A 125 -15.46 -3.72 11.22
C GLU A 125 -16.15 -5.07 11.09
N LYS A 126 -15.47 -6.07 10.54
CA LYS A 126 -15.99 -7.42 10.39
C LYS A 126 -16.27 -8.08 11.74
N TYR A 127 -15.32 -7.98 12.68
CA TYR A 127 -15.49 -8.55 14.02
C TYR A 127 -16.58 -7.84 14.82
N GLU A 128 -16.70 -6.53 14.69
CA GLU A 128 -17.78 -5.76 15.32
C GLU A 128 -19.14 -6.19 14.79
N ALA A 129 -19.27 -6.41 13.48
CA ALA A 129 -20.50 -6.89 12.87
C ALA A 129 -20.87 -8.28 13.35
N GLU A 130 -19.90 -9.19 13.45
CA GLU A 130 -20.10 -10.54 13.98
C GLU A 130 -20.52 -10.51 15.45
N ALA A 131 -19.88 -9.67 16.26
CA ALA A 131 -20.23 -9.50 17.66
C ALA A 131 -21.65 -8.96 17.84
N GLU A 132 -22.07 -8.02 16.99
CA GLU A 132 -23.42 -7.47 17.01
C GLU A 132 -24.47 -8.51 16.65
N GLN A 133 -24.21 -9.32 15.65
CA GLN A 133 -25.08 -10.44 15.27
C GLN A 133 -25.21 -11.43 16.41
N MET A 134 -24.12 -11.75 17.11
CA MET A 134 -24.15 -12.64 18.26
C MET A 134 -25.00 -12.07 19.40
N ARG A 135 -24.86 -10.79 19.69
CA ARG A 135 -25.66 -10.11 20.72
C ARG A 135 -27.15 -10.13 20.37
N SER A 136 -27.50 -9.83 19.13
CA SER A 136 -28.87 -9.90 18.64
C SER A 136 -29.45 -11.28 18.77
N PHE A 137 -28.68 -12.31 18.44
CA PHE A 137 -29.09 -13.70 18.55
C PHE A 137 -29.38 -14.11 20.02
N ILE A 138 -28.52 -13.69 20.95
CA ILE A 138 -28.64 -14.00 22.36
C ILE A 138 -29.85 -13.28 22.98
N ASN A 139 -30.13 -12.06 22.56
CA ASN A 139 -31.19 -11.22 23.10
C ASN A 139 -32.52 -11.34 22.37
N ALA A 140 -32.60 -12.18 21.37
CA ALA A 140 -33.81 -12.38 20.59
C ALA A 140 -34.84 -13.23 21.31
#